data_8b28b7a9828dc2258f6d09ff1c1a8435
#
_entry.id   8b28b7a9828dc2258f6d09ff1c1a8435
#
_cell.length_a   1.000
_cell.length_b   1.000
_cell.length_c   1.000
_cell.angle_alpha   90.00
_cell.angle_beta   90.00
_cell.angle_gamma   90.00
#
_symmetry.space_group_name_H-M   'P 1'
#
loop_
_entity.id
_entity.type
_entity.pdbx_description
1 polymer ?
#
loop_
_entity_poly.entity_id
_entity_poly.type
_entity_poly.pdbx_seq_one_letter_code
_entity_poly.pdbx_strand_id
1 'polypeptide(L)'
;MAAFDEYRAGWKNRPTNEISEAARDVHGITVRTANITQKIIENAQNLLVVSRHGVGYDSIDTKSLSKKKIPLTIAAHSNMISVAEHAMFLLLALSKNVFYYDDFTRKADW
;
A
#
# COMPACT_ATOMS: atom_id res chain seq x y z
N MET A 1 -18.07 -15.62 -3.97
CA MET A 1 -16.68 -16.07 -3.80
C MET A 1 -15.84 -15.89 -5.07
N ALA A 2 -16.20 -14.94 -5.94
CA ALA A 2 -15.51 -14.68 -7.21
C ALA A 2 -14.60 -13.43 -7.20
N ALA A 3 -14.53 -12.69 -6.11
CA ALA A 3 -13.80 -11.41 -6.07
C ALA A 3 -12.30 -11.53 -5.78
N PHE A 4 -11.78 -12.71 -5.49
CA PHE A 4 -10.35 -12.92 -5.22
C PHE A 4 -9.50 -13.20 -6.46
N ASP A 5 -10.11 -13.61 -7.58
CA ASP A 5 -9.38 -13.96 -8.80
C ASP A 5 -8.95 -12.76 -9.66
N GLU A 6 -9.42 -11.55 -9.37
CA GLU A 6 -9.05 -10.34 -10.11
C GLU A 6 -7.97 -9.49 -9.45
N TYR A 7 -7.30 -9.96 -8.41
CA TYR A 7 -6.08 -9.31 -7.93
C TYR A 7 -4.93 -9.55 -8.91
N ARG A 8 -5.04 -8.96 -10.08
CA ARG A 8 -3.93 -8.96 -11.04
C ARG A 8 -3.02 -7.77 -10.78
N ALA A 9 -1.76 -8.05 -10.52
CA ALA A 9 -0.69 -7.07 -10.53
C ALA A 9 -0.77 -6.24 -11.83
N GLY A 10 -0.94 -4.91 -11.72
CA GLY A 10 -1.03 -4.04 -12.88
C GLY A 10 -1.97 -2.85 -12.74
N TRP A 11 -2.75 -2.78 -11.68
CA TRP A 11 -3.71 -1.68 -11.45
C TRP A 11 -3.05 -0.33 -11.09
N LYS A 12 -1.76 -0.33 -10.82
CA LYS A 12 -1.01 0.89 -10.43
C LYS A 12 -1.09 2.02 -11.44
N ASN A 13 -1.28 1.69 -12.72
CA ASN A 13 -1.30 2.65 -13.84
C ASN A 13 -2.64 2.66 -14.58
N ARG A 14 -3.70 2.04 -14.06
CA ARG A 14 -5.00 2.08 -14.71
C ARG A 14 -5.73 3.38 -14.39
N PRO A 15 -6.40 4.00 -15.38
CA PRO A 15 -7.18 5.19 -15.14
C PRO A 15 -8.33 4.89 -14.16
N THR A 16 -8.67 5.87 -13.35
CA THR A 16 -9.71 5.77 -12.31
C THR A 16 -11.06 5.27 -12.85
N ASN A 17 -11.36 5.53 -14.11
CA ASN A 17 -12.60 5.10 -14.74
C ASN A 17 -12.67 3.58 -14.89
N GLU A 18 -11.58 2.92 -15.31
CA GLU A 18 -11.52 1.46 -15.43
C GLU A 18 -11.65 0.77 -14.08
N ILE A 19 -10.97 1.32 -13.05
CA ILE A 19 -11.08 0.80 -11.68
C ILE A 19 -12.52 0.98 -11.18
N SER A 20 -13.14 2.11 -11.47
CA SER A 20 -14.51 2.41 -11.07
C SER A 20 -15.54 1.46 -11.70
N GLU A 21 -15.35 1.08 -12.96
CA GLU A 21 -16.23 0.11 -13.63
C GLU A 21 -16.04 -1.29 -13.08
N ALA A 22 -14.80 -1.73 -12.92
CA ALA A 22 -14.49 -3.04 -12.33
C ALA A 22 -14.96 -3.16 -10.87
N ALA A 23 -15.08 -2.05 -10.15
CA ALA A 23 -15.55 -2.02 -8.76
C ALA A 23 -17.08 -2.07 -8.62
N ARG A 24 -17.86 -1.97 -9.70
CA ARG A 24 -19.32 -1.81 -9.64
C ARG A 24 -20.04 -2.89 -8.83
N ASP A 25 -19.69 -4.14 -9.04
CA ASP A 25 -20.41 -5.29 -8.48
C ASP A 25 -19.62 -6.04 -7.40
N VAL A 26 -18.46 -5.49 -6.98
CA VAL A 26 -17.61 -6.17 -6.00
C VAL A 26 -18.08 -5.92 -4.57
N HIS A 27 -17.89 -6.91 -3.70
CA HIS A 27 -18.19 -6.84 -2.28
C HIS A 27 -16.98 -6.43 -1.42
N GLY A 28 -15.77 -6.56 -1.95
CA GLY A 28 -14.56 -6.18 -1.26
C GLY A 28 -13.48 -5.70 -2.21
N ILE A 29 -12.71 -4.70 -1.78
CA ILE A 29 -11.58 -4.17 -2.53
C ILE A 29 -10.33 -4.33 -1.67
N THR A 30 -9.32 -5.04 -2.21
CA THR A 30 -7.97 -5.04 -1.63
C THR A 30 -7.08 -4.11 -2.44
N VAL A 31 -6.45 -3.15 -1.78
CA VAL A 31 -5.62 -2.14 -2.43
C VAL A 31 -4.21 -2.08 -1.82
N ARG A 32 -3.21 -1.93 -2.69
CA ARG A 32 -1.83 -1.69 -2.26
C ARG A 32 -1.37 -0.26 -2.55
N THR A 33 -1.44 0.20 -3.79
CA THR A 33 -0.89 1.49 -4.22
C THR A 33 -1.86 2.33 -5.05
N ALA A 34 -2.98 1.77 -5.49
CA ALA A 34 -3.98 2.51 -6.26
C ALA A 34 -4.75 3.49 -5.38
N ASN A 35 -5.24 4.56 -5.99
CA ASN A 35 -6.11 5.53 -5.32
C ASN A 35 -7.56 5.02 -5.32
N ILE A 36 -8.16 4.91 -4.14
CA ILE A 36 -9.58 4.62 -3.97
C ILE A 36 -10.32 5.94 -3.73
N THR A 37 -10.78 6.51 -4.81
CA THR A 37 -11.43 7.83 -4.82
C THR A 37 -12.92 7.72 -4.47
N GLN A 38 -13.52 8.88 -4.15
CA GLN A 38 -14.96 9.01 -3.95
C GLN A 38 -15.76 8.36 -5.11
N LYS A 39 -15.36 8.61 -6.35
CA LYS A 39 -16.04 8.08 -7.55
C LYS A 39 -16.07 6.55 -7.55
N ILE A 40 -14.98 5.88 -7.20
CA ILE A 40 -14.91 4.42 -7.12
C ILE A 40 -15.86 3.91 -6.03
N ILE A 41 -15.81 4.53 -4.85
CA ILE A 41 -16.64 4.14 -3.71
C ILE A 41 -18.13 4.34 -4.00
N GLU A 42 -18.48 5.46 -4.64
CA GLU A 42 -19.88 5.74 -5.01
C GLU A 42 -20.42 4.76 -6.03
N ASN A 43 -19.59 4.36 -7.02
CA ASN A 43 -19.97 3.43 -8.07
C ASN A 43 -20.06 1.97 -7.59
N ALA A 44 -19.32 1.62 -6.54
CA ALA A 44 -19.32 0.29 -5.94
C ALA A 44 -20.58 0.09 -5.06
N GLN A 45 -21.65 -0.41 -5.67
CA GLN A 45 -22.97 -0.51 -5.02
C GLN A 45 -23.03 -1.60 -3.95
N ASN A 46 -22.28 -2.69 -4.14
CA ASN A 46 -22.26 -3.86 -3.26
C ASN A 46 -21.05 -3.89 -2.32
N LEU A 47 -20.28 -2.81 -2.24
CA LEU A 47 -19.04 -2.78 -1.47
C LEU A 47 -19.28 -2.84 0.02
N LEU A 48 -18.73 -3.85 0.67
CA LEU A 48 -18.85 -4.12 2.10
C LEU A 48 -17.58 -3.80 2.90
N VAL A 49 -16.40 -3.87 2.25
CA VAL A 49 -15.11 -3.67 2.93
C VAL A 49 -14.04 -3.21 1.96
N VAL A 50 -13.16 -2.33 2.45
CA VAL A 50 -11.90 -2.00 1.79
C VAL A 50 -10.74 -2.44 2.67
N SER A 51 -9.80 -3.20 2.12
CA SER A 51 -8.62 -3.70 2.81
C SER A 51 -7.35 -3.10 2.21
N ARG A 52 -6.57 -2.40 3.02
CA ARG A 52 -5.30 -1.81 2.62
C ARG A 52 -4.15 -2.77 2.94
N HIS A 53 -3.47 -3.24 1.91
CA HIS A 53 -2.21 -3.97 2.06
C HIS A 53 -1.07 -3.01 2.42
N GLY A 54 -0.99 -2.64 3.68
CA GLY A 54 -0.02 -1.70 4.24
C GLY A 54 -0.62 -0.82 5.35
N VAL A 55 0.18 0.06 5.92
CA VAL A 55 -0.19 0.92 7.05
C VAL A 55 -0.83 2.24 6.60
N GLY A 56 -0.20 2.93 5.64
CA GLY A 56 -0.66 4.22 5.15
C GLY A 56 -1.92 4.08 4.30
N TYR A 57 -2.88 4.96 4.50
CA TYR A 57 -4.18 4.97 3.79
C TYR A 57 -4.52 6.32 3.15
N ASP A 58 -3.52 7.17 2.94
CA ASP A 58 -3.69 8.51 2.36
C ASP A 58 -4.28 8.49 0.94
N SER A 59 -4.11 7.36 0.23
CA SER A 59 -4.67 7.13 -1.11
C SER A 59 -6.14 6.68 -1.10
N ILE A 60 -6.78 6.60 0.07
CA ILE A 60 -8.15 6.10 0.21
C ILE A 60 -9.04 7.21 0.77
N ASP A 61 -10.16 7.49 0.09
CA ASP A 61 -11.13 8.47 0.56
C ASP A 61 -11.96 7.91 1.74
N THR A 62 -11.41 8.07 2.93
CA THR A 62 -12.03 7.61 4.18
C THR A 62 -13.34 8.33 4.49
N LYS A 63 -13.52 9.57 4.00
CA LYS A 63 -14.77 10.33 4.21
C LYS A 63 -15.93 9.68 3.46
N SER A 64 -15.71 9.25 2.22
CA SER A 64 -16.72 8.56 1.43
C SER A 64 -17.02 7.17 1.97
N LEU A 65 -16.02 6.43 2.45
CA LEU A 65 -16.23 5.16 3.15
C LEU A 65 -17.09 5.34 4.40
N SER A 66 -16.78 6.34 5.22
CA SER A 66 -17.53 6.63 6.45
C SER A 66 -18.99 6.99 6.17
N LYS A 67 -19.27 7.78 5.13
CA LYS A 67 -20.64 8.11 4.71
C LYS A 67 -21.46 6.87 4.35
N LYS A 68 -20.82 5.89 3.67
CA LYS A 68 -21.46 4.62 3.30
C LYS A 68 -21.36 3.55 4.41
N LYS A 69 -20.74 3.86 5.55
CA LYS A 69 -20.50 2.93 6.67
C LYS A 69 -19.71 1.68 6.25
N ILE A 70 -18.77 1.85 5.30
CA ILE A 70 -17.92 0.78 4.80
C ILE A 70 -16.62 0.77 5.63
N PRO A 71 -16.27 -0.32 6.31
CA PRO A 71 -15.05 -0.43 7.09
C PRO A 71 -13.81 -0.44 6.21
N LEU A 72 -12.74 0.21 6.70
CA LEU A 72 -11.40 0.15 6.16
C LEU A 72 -10.52 -0.67 7.11
N THR A 73 -9.88 -1.71 6.60
CA THR A 73 -8.87 -2.48 7.33
C THR A 73 -7.47 -2.15 6.83
N ILE A 74 -6.49 -2.16 7.72
CA ILE A 74 -5.08 -1.89 7.41
C ILE A 74 -4.19 -2.97 8.01
N ALA A 75 -3.01 -3.20 7.40
CA ALA A 75 -2.02 -4.14 7.89
C ALA A 75 -1.00 -3.43 8.81
N ALA A 76 -1.48 -2.92 9.96
CA ALA A 76 -0.74 -1.98 10.82
C ALA A 76 0.60 -2.51 11.35
N HIS A 77 0.73 -3.82 11.58
CA HIS A 77 1.90 -4.41 12.23
C HIS A 77 2.74 -5.33 11.33
N SER A 78 2.38 -5.47 10.05
CA SER A 78 2.96 -6.50 9.18
C SER A 78 4.46 -6.33 8.90
N ASN A 79 4.98 -5.11 8.92
CA ASN A 79 6.39 -4.80 8.62
C ASN A 79 7.05 -3.90 9.66
N MET A 80 6.45 -3.71 10.82
CA MET A 80 6.90 -2.78 11.85
C MET A 80 8.34 -3.07 12.30
N ILE A 81 8.65 -4.32 12.59
CA ILE A 81 9.99 -4.75 13.04
C ILE A 81 11.01 -4.50 11.93
N SER A 82 10.74 -4.97 10.72
CA SER A 82 11.66 -4.80 9.59
C SER A 82 11.94 -3.34 9.25
N VAL A 83 10.94 -2.48 9.37
CA VAL A 83 11.12 -1.02 9.17
C VAL A 83 11.98 -0.43 10.28
N ALA A 84 11.77 -0.82 11.53
CA ALA A 84 12.57 -0.35 12.67
C ALA A 84 14.03 -0.78 12.54
N GLU A 85 14.27 -2.05 12.23
CA GLU A 85 15.62 -2.60 12.01
C GLU A 85 16.34 -1.87 10.86
N HIS A 86 15.64 -1.65 9.75
CA HIS A 86 16.22 -0.95 8.61
C HIS A 86 16.54 0.52 8.92
N ALA A 87 15.67 1.19 9.68
CA ALA A 87 15.92 2.56 10.12
C ALA A 87 17.18 2.64 11.01
N MET A 88 17.34 1.73 11.95
CA MET A 88 18.53 1.62 12.80
C MET A 88 19.78 1.30 11.98
N PHE A 89 19.67 0.37 11.03
CA PHE A 89 20.76 0.06 10.11
C PHE A 89 21.22 1.32 9.34
N LEU A 90 20.31 2.07 8.74
CA LEU A 90 20.65 3.29 8.00
C LEU A 90 21.32 4.34 8.89
N LEU A 91 20.82 4.54 10.11
CA LEU A 91 21.40 5.47 11.07
C LEU A 91 22.84 5.08 11.42
N LEU A 92 23.09 3.81 11.72
CA LEU A 92 24.43 3.32 12.01
C LEU A 92 25.33 3.37 10.79
N ALA A 93 24.83 3.01 9.60
CA ALA A 93 25.59 3.06 8.36
C ALA A 93 26.08 4.49 8.03
N LEU A 94 25.22 5.48 8.23
CA LEU A 94 25.56 6.88 8.05
C LEU A 94 26.57 7.34 9.11
N SER A 95 26.32 7.05 10.40
CA SER A 95 27.18 7.49 11.50
C SER A 95 28.60 6.89 11.44
N LYS A 96 28.73 5.68 10.90
CA LYS A 96 29.99 4.96 10.76
C LYS A 96 30.62 5.08 9.38
N ASN A 97 30.00 5.84 8.47
CA ASN A 97 30.47 5.99 7.09
C ASN A 97 30.75 4.65 6.39
N VAL A 98 29.85 3.68 6.59
CA VAL A 98 30.04 2.26 6.24
C VAL A 98 30.40 2.08 4.76
N PHE A 99 29.74 2.78 3.86
CA PHE A 99 29.99 2.64 2.42
C PHE A 99 31.39 3.09 1.99
N TYR A 100 31.91 4.14 2.63
CA TYR A 100 33.27 4.58 2.40
C TYR A 100 34.29 3.54 2.89
N TYR A 101 34.13 3.05 4.11
CA TYR A 101 35.07 2.08 4.67
C TYR A 101 34.95 0.69 4.03
N ASP A 102 33.79 0.27 3.57
CA ASP A 102 33.61 -0.96 2.81
C ASP A 102 34.39 -0.88 1.47
N ASP A 103 34.21 0.20 0.72
CA ASP A 103 34.91 0.44 -0.54
C ASP A 103 36.44 0.52 -0.33
N PHE A 104 36.88 1.27 0.69
CA PHE A 104 38.29 1.41 1.07
C PHE A 104 38.92 0.05 1.40
N THR A 105 38.26 -0.75 2.22
CA THR A 105 38.75 -2.07 2.61
C THR A 105 38.81 -3.03 1.44
N ARG A 106 37.83 -3.00 0.54
CA ARG A 106 37.82 -3.85 -0.66
C ARG A 106 38.96 -3.51 -1.64
N LYS A 107 39.33 -2.26 -1.71
CA LYS A 107 40.46 -1.80 -2.56
C LYS A 107 41.82 -2.10 -1.95
N ALA A 108 41.89 -2.54 -0.72
CA ALA A 108 43.14 -2.79 0.04
C ALA A 108 44.11 -1.58 0.06
N ASP A 109 43.56 -0.35 0.07
CA ASP A 109 44.28 0.92 0.10
C ASP A 109 44.68 1.32 1.55
N TRP A 110 45.29 0.38 2.29
CA TRP A 110 45.63 0.56 3.70
C TRP A 110 47.05 0.11 4.03
#